data_eaa3c43adfcd4b69f7757f833fedb7ef
#
_entry.id   eaa3c43adfcd4b69f7757f833fedb7ef
#
_cell.length_a   1.000
_cell.length_b   1.000
_cell.length_c   1.000
_cell.angle_alpha   90.00
_cell.angle_beta   90.00
_cell.angle_gamma   90.00
#
_symmetry.space_group_name_H-M   'P 1'
#
loop_
_entity.id
_entity.type
_entity.pdbx_description
1 polymer ?
#
loop_
_entity_poly.entity_id
_entity_poly.type
_entity_poly.pdbx_seq_one_letter_code
_entity_poly.pdbx_strand_id
1 'polypeptide(L)'
;MKALLQSLCWILISMIALVSCGEAQTTEIPVTDVPTSKPPSTPTKIPTATPIPFTPTPELTIGSTMTGEDGMTLVYVPAGEFTMGREAVFDWEKNLIHTVYLEAFWMDQTEITNKFYAACVDAGGCEPPSDASALMRTEYFQNPEYDDYPVIYISWYQAKAYCEWVGRRLPTEAEWEKAARGTDARIYPWGNNDPTPDMLNFPKNADDAFKNPTSKVGSALGDVSPYGVLDMAANVSEWVSSLEKELPYQANDGREDLSASGTRGLRGNNNFILDIDFLPSAIRGFQDPEYSEDFSVGFRCAITQ
;
A
#
# COMPACT_ATOMS: atom_id res chain seq x y z
N MET A 1 -29.86 38.82 -19.95
CA MET A 1 -31.25 38.89 -19.47
C MET A 1 -31.34 37.86 -18.36
N LYS A 2 -31.19 38.32 -17.12
CA LYS A 2 -32.26 38.46 -16.13
C LYS A 2 -32.95 37.09 -15.93
N ALA A 3 -32.86 36.44 -14.86
CA ALA A 3 -33.07 36.79 -13.47
C ALA A 3 -34.14 35.87 -12.88
N LEU A 4 -33.91 35.50 -11.64
CA LEU A 4 -34.90 35.34 -10.55
C LEU A 4 -35.72 34.04 -10.56
N LEU A 5 -36.03 33.39 -9.47
CA LEU A 5 -36.40 33.76 -8.09
C LEU A 5 -36.33 32.51 -7.24
N GLN A 6 -35.70 32.53 -6.05
CA GLN A 6 -36.32 32.73 -4.72
C GLN A 6 -37.30 31.63 -4.28
N SER A 7 -36.94 30.92 -3.27
CA SER A 7 -37.34 31.10 -1.82
C SER A 7 -38.50 30.22 -1.37
N LEU A 8 -38.36 29.64 -0.22
CA LEU A 8 -39.19 29.55 0.99
C LEU A 8 -38.85 28.24 1.71
N CYS A 9 -38.19 28.18 2.82
CA CYS A 9 -38.45 28.71 4.17
C CYS A 9 -39.56 27.93 4.93
N TRP A 10 -39.22 27.61 6.15
CA TRP A 10 -40.01 27.22 7.33
C TRP A 10 -40.34 25.72 7.46
N ILE A 11 -40.24 25.04 8.60
CA ILE A 11 -40.46 25.39 10.04
C ILE A 11 -39.77 24.38 10.97
N LEU A 12 -39.26 24.89 12.07
CA LEU A 12 -38.88 24.22 13.28
C LEU A 12 -40.03 23.38 13.89
N ILE A 13 -39.67 22.23 14.52
CA ILE A 13 -40.34 21.81 15.76
C ILE A 13 -39.28 21.25 16.74
N SER A 14 -39.09 21.97 17.82
CA SER A 14 -38.40 21.53 19.02
C SER A 14 -39.26 20.54 19.77
N MET A 15 -38.70 19.40 20.17
CA MET A 15 -39.23 18.61 21.28
C MET A 15 -38.14 18.42 22.33
N ILE A 16 -38.28 19.12 23.41
CA ILE A 16 -37.57 18.94 24.67
C ILE A 16 -38.22 17.76 25.37
N ALA A 17 -37.49 16.68 25.58
CA ALA A 17 -37.87 15.63 26.52
C ALA A 17 -37.06 15.77 27.80
N LEU A 18 -37.73 16.14 28.83
CA LEU A 18 -37.30 16.12 30.23
C LEU A 18 -37.07 14.65 30.66
N VAL A 19 -35.87 14.30 31.02
CA VAL A 19 -35.57 13.06 31.72
C VAL A 19 -35.43 13.38 33.19
N SER A 20 -36.41 12.88 33.96
CA SER A 20 -36.51 12.89 35.42
C SER A 20 -35.37 12.08 36.04
N CYS A 21 -34.74 12.68 37.06
CA CYS A 21 -33.80 12.03 37.96
C CYS A 21 -34.57 11.05 38.86
N GLY A 22 -34.32 9.76 38.73
CA GLY A 22 -34.80 8.72 39.65
C GLY A 22 -33.72 8.42 40.69
N GLU A 23 -34.10 8.58 41.97
CA GLU A 23 -33.29 8.25 43.15
C GLU A 23 -32.96 6.74 43.19
N ALA A 24 -31.67 6.43 43.40
CA ALA A 24 -31.21 5.07 43.65
C ALA A 24 -31.56 4.64 45.09
N GLN A 25 -32.46 3.67 45.24
CA GLN A 25 -32.69 2.97 46.49
C GLN A 25 -31.56 1.97 46.74
N THR A 26 -30.86 2.14 47.85
CA THR A 26 -29.94 1.15 48.41
C THR A 26 -30.72 0.03 49.09
N THR A 27 -30.72 -1.14 48.53
CA THR A 27 -31.18 -2.36 49.18
C THR A 27 -30.03 -3.00 49.97
N GLU A 28 -30.20 -3.04 51.30
CA GLU A 28 -29.33 -3.79 52.20
C GLU A 28 -29.51 -5.30 51.97
N ILE A 29 -28.37 -5.99 51.75
CA ILE A 29 -28.33 -7.44 51.64
C ILE A 29 -28.13 -8.03 53.04
N PRO A 30 -28.96 -8.97 53.50
CA PRO A 30 -28.79 -9.59 54.82
C PRO A 30 -27.56 -10.49 54.83
N VAL A 31 -26.75 -10.34 55.85
CA VAL A 31 -25.57 -11.16 56.13
C VAL A 31 -26.06 -12.55 56.57
N THR A 32 -25.84 -13.54 55.76
CA THR A 32 -26.03 -14.95 56.14
C THR A 32 -24.72 -15.51 56.72
N ASP A 33 -24.86 -16.27 57.80
CA ASP A 33 -23.80 -16.91 58.57
C ASP A 33 -22.84 -17.71 57.73
N VAL A 34 -21.53 -17.45 57.95
CA VAL A 34 -20.42 -18.20 57.34
C VAL A 34 -20.22 -19.52 58.10
N PRO A 35 -20.28 -20.68 57.46
CA PRO A 35 -19.91 -21.92 58.12
C PRO A 35 -18.39 -21.97 58.33
N THR A 36 -18.01 -22.31 59.56
CA THR A 36 -16.59 -22.53 59.94
C THR A 36 -15.94 -23.58 59.07
N SER A 37 -14.90 -23.19 58.33
CA SER A 37 -14.13 -24.08 57.47
C SER A 37 -13.21 -25.01 58.26
N LYS A 38 -13.22 -26.26 57.83
CA LYS A 38 -12.31 -27.34 58.19
C LYS A 38 -10.86 -26.93 57.90
N PRO A 39 -9.84 -27.31 58.73
CA PRO A 39 -8.43 -26.96 58.47
C PRO A 39 -7.91 -27.53 57.16
N PRO A 40 -7.02 -26.78 56.47
CA PRO A 40 -6.53 -27.17 55.12
C PRO A 40 -5.70 -28.44 55.16
N SER A 41 -6.00 -29.33 54.22
CA SER A 41 -5.17 -30.49 53.89
C SER A 41 -3.85 -30.05 53.34
N THR A 42 -2.79 -30.78 53.69
CA THR A 42 -1.39 -30.62 53.29
C THR A 42 -1.25 -30.39 51.78
N PRO A 43 -0.47 -29.36 51.33
CA PRO A 43 -0.32 -29.09 49.93
C PRO A 43 0.36 -30.26 49.21
N THR A 44 -0.32 -30.87 48.27
CA THR A 44 0.25 -31.81 47.33
C THR A 44 1.25 -31.06 46.44
N LYS A 45 2.52 -31.52 46.40
CA LYS A 45 3.54 -30.95 45.52
C LYS A 45 3.04 -31.00 44.07
N ILE A 46 2.83 -29.80 43.49
CA ILE A 46 2.57 -29.64 42.05
C ILE A 46 3.86 -30.05 41.33
N PRO A 47 3.83 -30.99 40.36
CA PRO A 47 5.01 -31.29 39.56
C PRO A 47 5.48 -30.03 38.86
N THR A 48 6.76 -29.71 39.07
CA THR A 48 7.42 -28.60 38.35
C THR A 48 7.42 -28.94 36.86
N ALA A 49 6.65 -28.19 36.09
CA ALA A 49 6.64 -28.34 34.64
C ALA A 49 8.07 -28.09 34.11
N THR A 50 8.61 -29.06 33.37
CA THR A 50 9.88 -28.90 32.68
C THR A 50 9.75 -27.74 31.72
N PRO A 51 10.65 -26.73 31.71
CA PRO A 51 10.58 -25.63 30.78
C PRO A 51 10.63 -26.18 29.35
N ILE A 52 9.63 -25.85 28.55
CA ILE A 52 9.65 -26.12 27.11
C ILE A 52 10.83 -25.33 26.55
N PRO A 53 11.74 -25.93 25.78
CA PRO A 53 12.84 -25.20 25.17
C PRO A 53 12.27 -24.05 24.31
N PHE A 54 12.69 -22.83 24.62
CA PHE A 54 12.34 -21.65 23.82
C PHE A 54 13.09 -21.79 22.48
N THR A 55 12.38 -22.13 21.40
CA THR A 55 12.92 -22.03 20.05
C THR A 55 12.95 -20.55 19.71
N PRO A 56 14.12 -19.92 19.52
CA PRO A 56 14.15 -18.51 19.16
C PRO A 56 13.43 -18.32 17.82
N THR A 57 12.53 -17.35 17.77
CA THR A 57 11.94 -16.89 16.50
C THR A 57 13.10 -16.44 15.60
N PRO A 58 13.16 -16.85 14.33
CA PRO A 58 14.19 -16.38 13.41
C PRO A 58 14.21 -14.85 13.38
N GLU A 59 15.39 -14.28 13.52
CA GLU A 59 15.57 -12.83 13.39
C GLU A 59 15.36 -12.43 11.93
N LEU A 60 14.48 -11.44 11.69
CA LEU A 60 14.21 -10.91 10.35
C LEU A 60 15.37 -10.03 9.91
N THR A 61 15.85 -10.27 8.71
CA THR A 61 16.96 -9.53 8.10
C THR A 61 16.61 -9.14 6.66
N ILE A 62 17.42 -8.29 6.06
CA ILE A 62 17.32 -8.01 4.62
C ILE A 62 17.41 -9.33 3.86
N GLY A 63 16.49 -9.55 2.91
CA GLY A 63 16.34 -10.79 2.16
C GLY A 63 15.37 -11.80 2.81
N SER A 64 14.85 -11.54 4.02
CA SER A 64 13.76 -12.34 4.57
C SER A 64 12.51 -12.16 3.71
N THR A 65 11.81 -13.26 3.44
CA THR A 65 10.56 -13.28 2.67
C THR A 65 9.48 -14.03 3.42
N MET A 66 8.24 -13.71 3.12
CA MET A 66 7.08 -14.51 3.54
C MET A 66 6.10 -14.63 2.37
N THR A 67 5.16 -15.55 2.47
CA THR A 67 4.09 -15.71 1.47
C THR A 67 2.80 -15.16 2.04
N GLY A 68 2.14 -14.25 1.31
CA GLY A 68 0.82 -13.73 1.62
C GLY A 68 -0.28 -14.79 1.41
N GLU A 69 -1.50 -14.48 1.87
CA GLU A 69 -2.65 -15.39 1.76
C GLU A 69 -3.04 -15.66 0.30
N ASP A 70 -2.80 -14.72 -0.59
CA ASP A 70 -2.99 -14.82 -2.03
C ASP A 70 -1.87 -15.59 -2.77
N GLY A 71 -0.79 -15.93 -2.07
CA GLY A 71 0.40 -16.57 -2.64
C GLY A 71 1.47 -15.58 -3.12
N MET A 72 1.25 -14.26 -2.96
CA MET A 72 2.26 -13.24 -3.25
C MET A 72 3.48 -13.40 -2.33
N THR A 73 4.67 -13.28 -2.88
CA THR A 73 5.90 -13.17 -2.08
C THR A 73 6.03 -11.74 -1.56
N LEU A 74 6.20 -11.59 -0.25
CA LEU A 74 6.50 -10.32 0.40
C LEU A 74 7.95 -10.29 0.85
N VAL A 75 8.56 -9.12 0.76
CA VAL A 75 9.95 -8.87 1.12
C VAL A 75 10.02 -7.97 2.34
N TYR A 76 10.88 -8.28 3.28
CA TYR A 76 11.08 -7.52 4.51
C TYR A 76 11.89 -6.25 4.29
N VAL A 77 11.36 -5.12 4.72
CA VAL A 77 12.05 -3.83 4.77
C VAL A 77 12.23 -3.44 6.24
N PRO A 78 13.47 -3.41 6.76
CA PRO A 78 13.75 -3.16 8.17
C PRO A 78 13.41 -1.72 8.58
N ALA A 79 13.09 -1.56 9.87
CA ALA A 79 12.94 -0.23 10.47
C ALA A 79 14.20 0.60 10.34
N GLY A 80 14.04 1.92 10.36
CA GLY A 80 15.16 2.85 10.37
C GLY A 80 14.96 4.05 9.45
N GLU A 81 15.90 4.97 9.55
CA GLU A 81 15.95 6.18 8.74
C GLU A 81 16.39 5.89 7.30
N PHE A 82 15.89 6.70 6.37
CA PHE A 82 16.37 6.77 5.01
C PHE A 82 16.28 8.21 4.49
N THR A 83 17.04 8.51 3.45
CA THR A 83 17.00 9.79 2.75
C THR A 83 15.91 9.74 1.69
N MET A 84 14.85 10.55 1.86
CA MET A 84 13.76 10.71 0.91
C MET A 84 13.98 11.94 0.04
N GLY A 85 13.57 11.87 -1.22
CA GLY A 85 13.67 12.96 -2.19
C GLY A 85 14.97 12.95 -2.96
N ARG A 86 15.10 13.92 -3.88
CA ARG A 86 16.28 14.16 -4.71
C ARG A 86 16.49 15.66 -4.93
N GLU A 87 17.63 16.04 -5.48
CA GLU A 87 17.79 17.37 -6.05
C GLU A 87 16.85 17.51 -7.26
N ALA A 88 16.19 18.67 -7.37
CA ALA A 88 15.30 18.97 -8.49
C ALA A 88 16.12 18.99 -9.81
N VAL A 89 15.64 18.25 -10.80
CA VAL A 89 16.18 18.25 -12.16
C VAL A 89 15.38 19.20 -13.05
N PHE A 90 14.09 19.31 -12.78
CA PHE A 90 13.17 20.18 -13.52
C PHE A 90 12.71 21.37 -12.68
N ASP A 91 12.51 22.53 -13.29
CA ASP A 91 12.09 23.77 -12.61
C ASP A 91 10.74 23.63 -11.87
N TRP A 92 9.89 22.69 -12.28
CA TRP A 92 8.60 22.43 -11.64
C TRP A 92 8.68 21.45 -10.46
N GLU A 93 9.81 20.75 -10.29
CA GLU A 93 10.00 19.83 -9.17
C GLU A 93 10.27 20.61 -7.87
N LYS A 94 9.50 20.28 -6.86
CA LYS A 94 9.73 20.75 -5.50
C LYS A 94 10.21 19.59 -4.63
N ASN A 95 11.32 18.97 -5.04
CA ASN A 95 11.88 17.87 -4.28
C ASN A 95 12.85 18.38 -3.22
N LEU A 96 12.51 18.17 -1.98
CA LEU A 96 13.35 18.50 -0.83
C LEU A 96 13.93 17.22 -0.26
N ILE A 97 15.26 17.11 -0.29
CA ILE A 97 15.98 16.02 0.36
C ILE A 97 15.83 16.14 1.87
N HIS A 98 15.35 15.09 2.52
CA HIS A 98 15.16 15.03 3.97
C HIS A 98 15.22 13.60 4.50
N THR A 99 15.38 13.46 5.82
CA THR A 99 15.40 12.16 6.48
C THR A 99 14.01 11.79 6.96
N VAL A 100 13.58 10.55 6.70
CA VAL A 100 12.34 9.95 7.18
C VAL A 100 12.68 8.67 7.94
N TYR A 101 12.09 8.51 9.13
CA TYR A 101 12.12 7.23 9.86
C TYR A 101 10.84 6.44 9.55
N LEU A 102 10.98 5.17 9.27
CA LEU A 102 9.88 4.22 9.10
C LEU A 102 10.08 3.02 10.01
N GLU A 103 8.98 2.53 10.58
CA GLU A 103 8.95 1.21 11.20
C GLU A 103 9.17 0.11 10.16
N ALA A 104 9.46 -1.11 10.61
CA ALA A 104 9.62 -2.24 9.70
C ALA A 104 8.27 -2.61 9.06
N PHE A 105 8.34 -3.03 7.80
CA PHE A 105 7.17 -3.47 7.05
C PHE A 105 7.55 -4.56 6.03
N TRP A 106 6.53 -5.17 5.47
CA TRP A 106 6.66 -6.08 4.35
C TRP A 106 6.05 -5.42 3.10
N MET A 107 6.67 -5.62 1.97
CA MET A 107 6.24 -5.10 0.67
C MET A 107 6.06 -6.27 -0.30
N ASP A 108 5.03 -6.26 -1.12
CA ASP A 108 4.91 -7.19 -2.24
C ASP A 108 6.16 -7.11 -3.11
N GLN A 109 6.70 -8.27 -3.47
CA GLN A 109 7.94 -8.34 -4.24
C GLN A 109 7.77 -7.73 -5.64
N THR A 110 6.60 -7.87 -6.23
CA THR A 110 6.23 -7.36 -7.55
C THR A 110 4.92 -6.57 -7.46
N GLU A 111 4.49 -5.98 -8.56
CA GLU A 111 3.14 -5.45 -8.71
C GLU A 111 2.10 -6.58 -8.62
N ILE A 112 0.86 -6.24 -8.29
CA ILE A 112 -0.26 -7.18 -8.32
C ILE A 112 -0.57 -7.56 -9.77
N THR A 113 -0.61 -8.87 -10.04
CA THR A 113 -0.82 -9.40 -11.38
C THR A 113 -2.30 -9.55 -11.71
N ASN A 114 -2.60 -9.69 -13.02
CA ASN A 114 -3.95 -10.01 -13.48
C ASN A 114 -4.53 -11.26 -12.80
N LYS A 115 -3.71 -12.29 -12.61
CA LYS A 115 -4.13 -13.53 -11.93
C LYS A 115 -4.53 -13.29 -10.47
N PHE A 116 -3.73 -12.56 -9.72
CA PHE A 116 -4.05 -12.27 -8.32
C PHE A 116 -5.29 -11.38 -8.21
N TYR A 117 -5.40 -10.38 -9.08
CA TYR A 117 -6.56 -9.48 -9.07
C TYR A 117 -7.85 -10.19 -9.52
N ALA A 118 -7.77 -11.07 -10.54
CA ALA A 118 -8.90 -11.87 -10.98
C ALA A 118 -9.45 -12.77 -9.86
N ALA A 119 -8.59 -13.35 -9.03
CA ALA A 119 -9.04 -14.14 -7.88
C ALA A 119 -9.86 -13.30 -6.87
N CYS A 120 -9.52 -12.03 -6.66
CA CYS A 120 -10.32 -11.13 -5.84
C CYS A 120 -11.68 -10.82 -6.47
N VAL A 121 -11.71 -10.57 -7.79
CA VAL A 121 -12.95 -10.32 -8.55
C VAL A 121 -13.85 -11.55 -8.49
N ASP A 122 -13.32 -12.74 -8.73
CA ASP A 122 -14.07 -14.01 -8.70
C ASP A 122 -14.62 -14.32 -7.29
N ALA A 123 -13.92 -13.91 -6.25
CA ALA A 123 -14.39 -14.01 -4.87
C ALA A 123 -15.41 -12.93 -4.46
N GLY A 124 -15.68 -11.95 -5.33
CA GLY A 124 -16.57 -10.81 -5.06
C GLY A 124 -15.99 -9.76 -4.11
N GLY A 125 -14.67 -9.77 -3.91
CA GLY A 125 -13.95 -8.79 -3.07
C GLY A 125 -13.53 -7.52 -3.81
N CYS A 126 -13.41 -7.60 -5.14
CA CYS A 126 -12.98 -6.50 -6.00
C CYS A 126 -13.94 -6.30 -7.18
N GLU A 127 -14.07 -5.05 -7.62
CA GLU A 127 -14.67 -4.75 -8.92
C GLU A 127 -13.63 -5.03 -10.04
N PRO A 128 -14.06 -5.48 -11.24
CA PRO A 128 -13.14 -5.69 -12.35
C PRO A 128 -12.48 -4.38 -12.79
N PRO A 129 -11.32 -4.44 -13.50
CA PRO A 129 -10.73 -3.27 -14.13
C PRO A 129 -11.72 -2.55 -15.05
N SER A 130 -11.57 -1.23 -15.23
CA SER A 130 -12.48 -0.44 -16.09
C SER A 130 -12.39 -0.83 -17.56
N ASP A 131 -11.25 -1.39 -18.00
CA ASP A 131 -11.04 -1.97 -19.31
C ASP A 131 -10.30 -3.32 -19.19
N ALA A 132 -10.72 -4.30 -19.95
CA ALA A 132 -10.10 -5.63 -20.01
C ALA A 132 -9.00 -5.72 -21.08
N SER A 133 -8.71 -4.63 -21.80
CA SER A 133 -7.65 -4.56 -22.81
C SER A 133 -6.35 -3.97 -22.25
N ALA A 134 -5.29 -3.96 -23.06
CA ALA A 134 -4.09 -3.17 -22.81
C ALA A 134 -3.58 -2.65 -24.16
N LEU A 135 -4.12 -1.51 -24.60
CA LEU A 135 -3.84 -0.91 -25.89
C LEU A 135 -4.03 -1.90 -27.07
N MET A 136 -2.95 -2.43 -27.63
CA MET A 136 -2.99 -3.39 -28.75
C MET A 136 -3.34 -4.82 -28.31
N ARG A 137 -3.46 -5.09 -27.00
CA ARG A 137 -3.84 -6.40 -26.43
C ARG A 137 -5.32 -6.36 -26.06
N THR A 138 -6.20 -6.82 -26.95
CA THR A 138 -7.67 -6.70 -26.81
C THR A 138 -8.27 -7.56 -25.71
N GLU A 139 -7.57 -8.61 -25.28
CA GLU A 139 -7.94 -9.50 -24.19
C GLU A 139 -6.73 -9.59 -23.26
N TYR A 140 -6.65 -8.72 -22.27
CA TYR A 140 -5.51 -8.65 -21.36
C TYR A 140 -5.90 -9.14 -19.96
N PHE A 141 -6.99 -8.63 -19.40
CA PHE A 141 -7.49 -9.10 -18.10
C PHE A 141 -8.24 -10.43 -18.27
N GLN A 142 -8.01 -11.39 -17.37
CA GLN A 142 -8.56 -12.75 -17.40
C GLN A 142 -8.14 -13.58 -18.65
N ASN A 143 -7.06 -13.21 -19.30
CA ASN A 143 -6.43 -14.05 -20.33
C ASN A 143 -5.19 -14.73 -19.74
N PRO A 144 -5.12 -16.09 -19.71
CA PRO A 144 -3.98 -16.82 -19.13
C PRO A 144 -2.60 -16.46 -19.69
N GLU A 145 -2.53 -15.90 -20.90
CA GLU A 145 -1.28 -15.40 -21.48
C GLU A 145 -0.69 -14.25 -20.67
N TYR A 146 -1.56 -13.44 -20.03
CA TYR A 146 -1.19 -12.26 -19.26
C TYR A 146 -1.41 -12.42 -17.75
N ASP A 147 -1.58 -13.65 -17.26
CA ASP A 147 -1.77 -13.92 -15.83
C ASP A 147 -0.69 -13.32 -14.93
N ASP A 148 0.56 -13.38 -15.39
CA ASP A 148 1.73 -12.89 -14.65
C ASP A 148 2.14 -11.44 -15.03
N TYR A 149 1.27 -10.69 -15.70
CA TYR A 149 1.47 -9.28 -15.99
C TYR A 149 0.74 -8.39 -15.00
N PRO A 150 1.18 -7.14 -14.74
CA PRO A 150 0.52 -6.29 -13.77
C PRO A 150 -0.92 -6.00 -14.17
N VAL A 151 -1.83 -5.98 -13.21
CA VAL A 151 -3.18 -5.46 -13.45
C VAL A 151 -3.11 -3.95 -13.67
N ILE A 152 -3.86 -3.46 -14.66
CA ILE A 152 -3.95 -2.05 -15.06
C ILE A 152 -5.40 -1.63 -15.23
N TYR A 153 -5.67 -0.36 -15.54
CA TYR A 153 -7.03 0.22 -15.56
C TYR A 153 -7.73 0.13 -14.20
N ILE A 154 -6.97 0.38 -13.15
CA ILE A 154 -7.38 0.28 -11.75
C ILE A 154 -7.35 1.66 -11.11
N SER A 155 -8.48 2.09 -10.53
CA SER A 155 -8.54 3.28 -9.68
C SER A 155 -7.80 3.02 -8.35
N TRP A 156 -7.49 4.09 -7.64
CA TRP A 156 -6.92 3.99 -6.29
C TRP A 156 -7.83 3.22 -5.32
N TYR A 157 -9.15 3.41 -5.44
CA TYR A 157 -10.11 2.70 -4.59
C TYR A 157 -10.15 1.20 -4.86
N GLN A 158 -10.01 0.79 -6.12
CA GLN A 158 -9.92 -0.61 -6.51
C GLN A 158 -8.61 -1.24 -6.02
N ALA A 159 -7.48 -0.54 -6.15
CA ALA A 159 -6.19 -0.97 -5.63
C ALA A 159 -6.22 -1.13 -4.10
N LYS A 160 -6.81 -0.15 -3.39
CA LYS A 160 -7.01 -0.20 -1.94
C LYS A 160 -7.89 -1.40 -1.55
N ALA A 161 -9.01 -1.62 -2.24
CA ALA A 161 -9.94 -2.72 -1.94
C ALA A 161 -9.25 -4.09 -2.08
N TYR A 162 -8.42 -4.28 -3.10
CA TYR A 162 -7.64 -5.51 -3.25
C TYR A 162 -6.68 -5.71 -2.07
N CYS A 163 -5.89 -4.70 -1.74
CA CYS A 163 -4.94 -4.82 -0.62
C CYS A 163 -5.65 -5.14 0.70
N GLU A 164 -6.81 -4.53 0.96
CA GLU A 164 -7.62 -4.81 2.14
C GLU A 164 -8.22 -6.24 2.12
N TRP A 165 -8.65 -6.72 0.94
CA TRP A 165 -9.18 -8.08 0.77
C TRP A 165 -8.15 -9.15 1.15
N VAL A 166 -6.86 -8.93 0.86
CA VAL A 166 -5.78 -9.83 1.22
C VAL A 166 -5.13 -9.51 2.57
N GLY A 167 -5.77 -8.68 3.41
CA GLY A 167 -5.27 -8.31 4.74
C GLY A 167 -4.04 -7.40 4.73
N ARG A 168 -3.83 -6.67 3.63
CA ARG A 168 -2.74 -5.70 3.44
C ARG A 168 -3.30 -4.29 3.21
N ARG A 169 -2.45 -3.34 2.85
CA ARG A 169 -2.78 -1.96 2.51
C ARG A 169 -1.91 -1.47 1.37
N LEU A 170 -2.28 -0.38 0.73
CA LEU A 170 -1.35 0.33 -0.15
C LEU A 170 -0.15 0.82 0.68
N PRO A 171 1.07 0.83 0.13
CA PRO A 171 2.22 1.45 0.77
C PRO A 171 2.03 2.96 0.85
N THR A 172 2.61 3.59 1.86
CA THR A 172 2.79 5.04 1.85
C THR A 172 3.83 5.42 0.79
N GLU A 173 3.82 6.69 0.37
CA GLU A 173 4.82 7.21 -0.55
C GLU A 173 6.26 7.02 -0.02
N ALA A 174 6.45 7.20 1.28
CA ALA A 174 7.75 7.03 1.93
C ALA A 174 8.17 5.56 2.02
N GLU A 175 7.24 4.64 2.29
CA GLU A 175 7.53 3.20 2.29
C GLU A 175 7.93 2.71 0.90
N TRP A 176 7.20 3.16 -0.13
CA TRP A 176 7.52 2.83 -1.51
C TRP A 176 8.93 3.30 -1.88
N GLU A 177 9.27 4.57 -1.58
CA GLU A 177 10.59 5.11 -1.91
C GLU A 177 11.71 4.40 -1.14
N LYS A 178 11.53 4.12 0.16
CA LYS A 178 12.49 3.34 0.94
C LYS A 178 12.68 1.94 0.37
N ALA A 179 11.59 1.25 0.02
CA ALA A 179 11.64 -0.08 -0.57
C ALA A 179 12.39 -0.11 -1.90
N ALA A 180 12.25 0.95 -2.71
CA ALA A 180 12.95 1.07 -3.99
C ALA A 180 14.43 1.37 -3.83
N ARG A 181 14.82 2.36 -3.02
CA ARG A 181 16.18 2.91 -3.03
C ARG A 181 17.03 2.60 -1.80
N GLY A 182 16.48 1.94 -0.78
CA GLY A 182 17.24 1.64 0.44
C GLY A 182 17.53 2.85 1.29
N THR A 183 18.69 2.82 1.98
CA THR A 183 19.12 3.87 2.94
C THR A 183 20.32 4.67 2.48
N ASP A 184 20.93 4.33 1.34
CA ASP A 184 22.15 4.95 0.82
C ASP A 184 21.89 6.06 -0.20
N ALA A 185 20.64 6.52 -0.34
CA ALA A 185 20.21 7.60 -1.23
C ALA A 185 20.52 7.36 -2.73
N ARG A 186 20.60 6.08 -3.14
CA ARG A 186 20.82 5.73 -4.56
C ARG A 186 19.72 6.30 -5.47
N ILE A 187 20.06 6.52 -6.72
CA ILE A 187 19.16 7.12 -7.71
C ILE A 187 18.09 6.11 -8.15
N TYR A 188 18.53 4.91 -8.47
CA TYR A 188 17.68 3.81 -8.98
C TYR A 188 17.68 2.62 -8.01
N PRO A 189 16.76 1.66 -8.14
CA PRO A 189 16.74 0.47 -7.29
C PRO A 189 18.06 -0.31 -7.29
N TRP A 190 18.73 -0.41 -8.44
CA TRP A 190 20.02 -1.11 -8.60
C TRP A 190 21.26 -0.29 -8.22
N GLY A 191 21.12 1.01 -7.94
CA GLY A 191 22.26 1.90 -7.60
C GLY A 191 22.27 3.20 -8.39
N ASN A 192 23.48 3.71 -8.71
CA ASN A 192 23.66 4.99 -9.35
C ASN A 192 24.12 4.93 -10.81
N ASN A 193 24.27 3.72 -11.36
CA ASN A 193 24.66 3.57 -12.76
C ASN A 193 23.45 3.85 -13.66
N ASP A 194 23.71 4.48 -14.80
CA ASP A 194 22.67 4.72 -15.79
C ASP A 194 22.01 3.41 -16.22
N PRO A 195 20.70 3.43 -16.47
CA PRO A 195 19.96 2.26 -16.92
C PRO A 195 20.45 1.78 -18.29
N THR A 196 20.45 0.48 -18.47
CA THR A 196 20.69 -0.13 -19.80
C THR A 196 19.42 -0.87 -20.25
N PRO A 197 19.19 -1.02 -21.56
CA PRO A 197 18.01 -1.72 -22.07
C PRO A 197 17.85 -3.15 -21.54
N ASP A 198 18.96 -3.81 -21.20
CA ASP A 198 18.96 -5.19 -20.70
C ASP A 198 18.59 -5.28 -19.20
N MET A 199 18.66 -4.16 -18.47
CA MET A 199 18.29 -4.10 -17.05
C MET A 199 16.80 -3.95 -16.85
N LEU A 200 16.17 -3.21 -17.73
CA LEU A 200 14.75 -2.88 -17.71
C LEU A 200 14.10 -3.46 -18.97
N ASN A 201 12.91 -3.98 -18.84
CA ASN A 201 12.10 -4.33 -20.02
C ASN A 201 11.58 -3.04 -20.72
N PHE A 202 12.47 -2.07 -20.88
CA PHE A 202 12.15 -0.75 -21.37
C PHE A 202 11.90 -0.81 -22.88
N PRO A 203 10.81 -0.23 -23.39
CA PRO A 203 10.52 -0.24 -24.81
C PRO A 203 11.61 0.49 -25.60
N LYS A 204 11.96 -0.03 -26.77
CA LYS A 204 12.98 0.55 -27.64
C LYS A 204 12.56 1.87 -28.29
N ASN A 205 11.28 2.09 -28.42
CA ASN A 205 10.66 3.28 -29.00
C ASN A 205 9.14 3.29 -28.71
N ALA A 206 8.46 4.35 -29.10
CA ALA A 206 7.02 4.50 -28.88
C ALA A 206 6.18 3.37 -29.50
N ASP A 207 6.53 2.88 -30.70
CA ASP A 207 5.81 1.78 -31.37
C ASP A 207 5.93 0.47 -30.56
N ASP A 208 7.08 0.21 -29.96
CA ASP A 208 7.31 -0.92 -29.08
C ASP A 208 6.51 -0.77 -27.76
N ALA A 209 6.47 0.43 -27.19
CA ALA A 209 5.65 0.75 -26.02
C ALA A 209 4.15 0.50 -26.28
N PHE A 210 3.65 0.88 -27.44
CA PHE A 210 2.25 0.63 -27.83
C PHE A 210 1.93 -0.85 -27.94
N LYS A 211 2.87 -1.66 -28.44
CA LYS A 211 2.70 -3.12 -28.60
C LYS A 211 2.89 -3.87 -27.30
N ASN A 212 3.81 -3.39 -26.47
CA ASN A 212 4.24 -4.01 -25.23
C ASN A 212 4.13 -3.00 -24.06
N PRO A 213 2.89 -2.57 -23.73
CA PRO A 213 2.68 -1.53 -22.71
C PRO A 213 3.12 -1.98 -21.31
N THR A 214 3.09 -3.27 -21.06
CA THR A 214 3.53 -3.90 -19.81
C THR A 214 4.35 -5.14 -20.10
N SER A 215 5.17 -5.54 -19.14
CA SER A 215 5.97 -6.76 -19.14
C SER A 215 5.50 -7.70 -18.04
N LYS A 216 5.85 -8.98 -18.14
CA LYS A 216 5.67 -9.93 -17.06
C LYS A 216 6.41 -9.43 -15.81
N VAL A 217 5.74 -9.43 -14.63
CA VAL A 217 6.35 -8.97 -13.39
C VAL A 217 7.60 -9.78 -13.05
N GLY A 218 8.62 -9.12 -12.50
CA GLY A 218 9.90 -9.74 -12.15
C GLY A 218 10.76 -10.16 -13.34
N SER A 219 10.42 -9.79 -14.57
CA SER A 219 11.21 -10.16 -15.74
C SER A 219 12.34 -9.18 -16.06
N ALA A 220 12.33 -7.99 -15.49
CA ALA A 220 13.39 -7.00 -15.56
C ALA A 220 14.50 -7.33 -14.55
N LEU A 221 15.42 -8.23 -14.92
CA LEU A 221 16.42 -8.80 -14.01
C LEU A 221 17.40 -7.77 -13.41
N GLY A 222 17.48 -6.58 -13.98
CA GLY A 222 18.29 -5.48 -13.48
C GLY A 222 17.54 -4.54 -12.50
N ASP A 223 16.21 -4.56 -12.50
CA ASP A 223 15.38 -3.72 -11.64
C ASP A 223 15.11 -4.41 -10.31
N VAL A 224 16.13 -4.45 -9.47
CA VAL A 224 16.09 -5.09 -8.16
C VAL A 224 16.56 -4.13 -7.08
N SER A 225 15.72 -3.90 -6.09
CA SER A 225 16.02 -3.02 -4.96
C SER A 225 16.99 -3.68 -3.97
N PRO A 226 17.57 -2.90 -3.02
CA PRO A 226 18.45 -3.45 -1.96
C PRO A 226 17.79 -4.52 -1.10
N TYR A 227 16.47 -4.52 -1.04
CA TYR A 227 15.68 -5.47 -0.26
C TYR A 227 15.20 -6.68 -1.07
N GLY A 228 15.34 -6.64 -2.41
CA GLY A 228 14.87 -7.69 -3.32
C GLY A 228 13.44 -7.44 -3.84
N VAL A 229 12.94 -6.20 -3.75
CA VAL A 229 11.71 -5.78 -4.43
C VAL A 229 12.05 -5.55 -5.90
N LEU A 230 11.17 -5.98 -6.80
CA LEU A 230 11.39 -5.99 -8.26
C LEU A 230 10.48 -4.94 -8.95
N ASP A 231 10.86 -4.54 -10.16
CA ASP A 231 10.09 -3.67 -11.06
C ASP A 231 9.74 -2.29 -10.43
N MET A 232 10.68 -1.73 -9.63
CA MET A 232 10.45 -0.46 -8.92
C MET A 232 10.79 0.79 -9.78
N ALA A 233 11.41 0.62 -10.93
CA ALA A 233 11.79 1.74 -11.80
C ALA A 233 10.92 1.86 -13.04
N ALA A 234 10.35 0.75 -13.54
CA ALA A 234 9.61 0.71 -14.80
C ALA A 234 8.37 -0.21 -14.70
N ASN A 235 7.88 -0.68 -15.84
CA ASN A 235 6.68 -1.50 -16.04
C ASN A 235 5.39 -0.69 -15.91
N VAL A 236 4.90 -0.44 -14.70
CA VAL A 236 3.73 0.43 -14.44
C VAL A 236 4.02 1.43 -13.32
N SER A 237 3.41 2.59 -13.39
CA SER A 237 3.35 3.50 -12.24
C SER A 237 2.41 2.90 -11.18
N GLU A 238 2.68 3.13 -9.91
CA GLU A 238 1.99 2.43 -8.84
C GLU A 238 1.27 3.37 -7.89
N TRP A 239 0.01 3.07 -7.60
CA TRP A 239 -0.74 3.75 -6.57
C TRP A 239 -0.10 3.58 -5.19
N VAL A 240 0.02 4.69 -4.46
CA VAL A 240 0.36 4.72 -3.03
C VAL A 240 -0.78 5.33 -2.20
N SER A 241 -0.78 5.10 -0.90
CA SER A 241 -1.85 5.59 -0.01
C SER A 241 -1.85 7.11 0.14
N SER A 242 -0.68 7.74 0.03
CA SER A 242 -0.45 9.14 0.39
C SER A 242 -1.18 10.12 -0.54
N LEU A 243 -1.78 11.15 0.05
CA LEU A 243 -2.27 12.33 -0.67
C LEU A 243 -1.11 13.17 -1.21
N GLU A 244 -1.39 13.90 -2.29
CA GLU A 244 -0.51 14.96 -2.76
C GLU A 244 -0.31 16.02 -1.69
N LYS A 245 0.92 16.13 -1.19
CA LYS A 245 1.34 17.20 -0.28
C LYS A 245 2.77 17.61 -0.57
N GLU A 246 3.10 18.84 -0.17
CA GLU A 246 4.48 19.35 -0.30
C GLU A 246 5.43 18.55 0.59
N LEU A 247 6.71 18.52 0.20
CA LEU A 247 7.79 18.03 1.02
C LEU A 247 8.24 19.11 2.02
N PRO A 248 8.85 18.74 3.15
CA PRO A 248 9.27 17.40 3.53
C PRO A 248 8.09 16.47 3.86
N TYR A 249 8.26 15.17 3.68
CA TYR A 249 7.29 14.16 4.07
C TYR A 249 7.09 14.18 5.59
N GLN A 250 5.83 14.21 6.02
CA GLN A 250 5.43 14.13 7.43
C GLN A 250 4.21 13.21 7.56
N ALA A 251 4.40 12.04 8.14
CA ALA A 251 3.35 11.03 8.24
C ALA A 251 2.09 11.49 9.02
N ASN A 252 2.22 12.54 9.85
CA ASN A 252 1.14 13.07 10.69
C ASN A 252 0.50 14.37 10.15
N ASP A 253 0.79 14.80 8.93
CA ASP A 253 0.21 16.01 8.33
C ASP A 253 -1.13 15.77 7.63
N GLY A 254 -1.68 14.56 7.76
CA GLY A 254 -2.92 14.11 7.15
C GLY A 254 -2.77 13.56 5.72
N ARG A 255 -1.53 13.42 5.20
CA ARG A 255 -1.31 12.79 3.88
C ARG A 255 -1.69 11.32 3.85
N GLU A 256 -1.63 10.64 4.98
CA GLU A 256 -1.98 9.23 5.13
C GLU A 256 -3.44 9.02 5.56
N ASP A 257 -4.27 10.06 5.53
CA ASP A 257 -5.71 9.92 5.77
C ASP A 257 -6.39 9.29 4.53
N LEU A 258 -6.76 8.02 4.67
CA LEU A 258 -7.40 7.26 3.60
C LEU A 258 -8.83 7.73 3.29
N SER A 259 -9.43 8.51 4.19
CA SER A 259 -10.79 9.06 4.02
C SER A 259 -10.80 10.46 3.42
N ALA A 260 -9.66 11.15 3.39
CA ALA A 260 -9.57 12.49 2.86
C ALA A 260 -9.64 12.50 1.33
N SER A 261 -10.34 13.49 0.79
CA SER A 261 -10.42 13.75 -0.65
C SER A 261 -9.15 14.44 -1.15
N GLY A 262 -8.81 14.21 -2.40
CA GLY A 262 -7.66 14.81 -3.08
C GLY A 262 -6.93 13.80 -3.97
N THR A 263 -5.98 14.30 -4.73
CA THR A 263 -5.13 13.45 -5.58
C THR A 263 -4.25 12.54 -4.73
N ARG A 264 -4.04 11.32 -5.23
CA ARG A 264 -3.20 10.30 -4.59
C ARG A 264 -1.88 10.14 -5.33
N GLY A 265 -0.86 9.76 -4.59
CA GLY A 265 0.47 9.57 -5.13
C GLY A 265 0.56 8.41 -6.11
N LEU A 266 1.38 8.61 -7.13
CA LEU A 266 1.89 7.59 -8.02
C LEU A 266 3.40 7.53 -7.89
N ARG A 267 3.97 6.33 -7.92
CA ARG A 267 5.41 6.09 -7.81
C ARG A 267 5.86 5.13 -8.89
N GLY A 268 7.16 5.14 -9.16
CA GLY A 268 7.70 4.38 -10.29
C GLY A 268 7.38 5.03 -11.64
N ASN A 269 8.00 4.51 -12.66
CA ASN A 269 7.73 4.91 -14.03
C ASN A 269 6.96 3.79 -14.77
N ASN A 270 6.49 4.09 -15.94
CA ASN A 270 5.82 3.12 -16.81
C ASN A 270 6.50 3.04 -18.18
N ASN A 271 6.18 1.99 -18.92
CA ASN A 271 6.81 1.73 -20.22
C ASN A 271 6.47 2.75 -21.32
N PHE A 272 5.61 3.75 -21.05
CA PHE A 272 5.30 4.83 -22.00
C PHE A 272 6.19 6.05 -21.86
N ILE A 273 6.78 6.25 -20.68
CA ILE A 273 7.70 7.37 -20.42
C ILE A 273 9.11 6.88 -20.79
N LEU A 274 9.53 7.15 -22.00
CA LEU A 274 10.81 6.72 -22.56
C LEU A 274 12.00 7.58 -22.13
N ASP A 275 11.75 8.63 -21.35
CA ASP A 275 12.77 9.54 -20.85
C ASP A 275 13.35 9.01 -19.52
N ILE A 276 14.65 8.74 -19.54
CA ILE A 276 15.38 8.19 -18.39
C ILE A 276 15.39 9.12 -17.18
N ASP A 277 15.14 10.41 -17.37
CA ASP A 277 15.07 11.39 -16.28
C ASP A 277 13.87 11.15 -15.33
N PHE A 278 12.89 10.34 -15.77
CA PHE A 278 11.73 9.93 -14.98
C PHE A 278 11.90 8.56 -14.28
N LEU A 279 13.01 7.86 -14.48
CA LEU A 279 13.27 6.56 -13.83
C LEU A 279 13.76 6.64 -12.37
N PRO A 280 14.35 7.75 -11.88
CA PRO A 280 14.80 7.81 -10.49
C PRO A 280 13.68 7.51 -9.51
N SER A 281 13.98 6.67 -8.51
CA SER A 281 12.99 6.21 -7.51
C SER A 281 12.35 7.34 -6.68
N ALA A 282 12.95 8.53 -6.65
CA ALA A 282 12.42 9.71 -5.96
C ALA A 282 11.43 10.53 -6.79
N ILE A 283 11.15 10.15 -8.04
CA ILE A 283 10.13 10.82 -8.88
C ILE A 283 8.75 10.59 -8.27
N ARG A 284 7.95 11.65 -8.27
CA ARG A 284 6.60 11.69 -7.73
C ARG A 284 5.60 12.02 -8.83
N GLY A 285 4.55 11.25 -8.91
CA GLY A 285 3.36 11.53 -9.70
C GLY A 285 2.13 11.64 -8.81
N PHE A 286 1.07 12.22 -9.33
CA PHE A 286 -0.22 12.35 -8.61
C PHE A 286 -1.37 12.24 -9.60
N GLN A 287 -2.44 11.58 -9.17
CA GLN A 287 -3.60 11.33 -10.01
C GLN A 287 -4.88 11.40 -9.17
N ASP A 288 -6.00 11.73 -9.83
CA ASP A 288 -7.34 11.63 -9.25
C ASP A 288 -7.61 10.16 -8.84
N PRO A 289 -8.02 9.88 -7.60
CA PRO A 289 -8.22 8.52 -7.11
C PRO A 289 -9.36 7.76 -7.82
N GLU A 290 -10.28 8.47 -8.46
CA GLU A 290 -11.37 7.85 -9.26
C GLU A 290 -10.90 7.46 -10.68
N TYR A 291 -9.76 8.00 -11.14
CA TYR A 291 -9.31 7.77 -12.50
C TYR A 291 -8.81 6.32 -12.68
N SER A 292 -9.50 5.57 -13.51
CA SER A 292 -9.24 4.17 -13.81
C SER A 292 -9.04 3.89 -15.31
N GLU A 293 -8.86 4.94 -16.12
CA GLU A 293 -8.71 4.82 -17.57
C GLU A 293 -7.22 4.79 -18.00
N ASP A 294 -6.32 4.45 -17.08
CA ASP A 294 -4.88 4.46 -17.35
C ASP A 294 -4.34 3.03 -17.49
N PHE A 295 -3.91 2.71 -18.71
CA PHE A 295 -3.28 1.44 -19.06
C PHE A 295 -1.84 1.30 -18.55
N SER A 296 -1.32 2.30 -17.87
CA SER A 296 0.06 2.36 -17.40
C SER A 296 0.18 2.46 -15.87
N VAL A 297 -0.95 2.35 -15.16
CA VAL A 297 -1.02 2.43 -13.71
C VAL A 297 -1.52 1.11 -13.12
N GLY A 298 -0.72 0.56 -12.22
CA GLY A 298 -1.01 -0.61 -11.39
C GLY A 298 -0.79 -0.31 -9.92
N PHE A 299 -0.43 -1.30 -9.13
CA PHE A 299 -0.15 -1.14 -7.70
C PHE A 299 0.53 -2.38 -7.10
N ARG A 300 1.08 -2.22 -5.92
CA ARG A 300 1.49 -3.28 -4.99
C ARG A 300 1.00 -3.00 -3.59
N CYS A 301 1.00 -4.01 -2.71
CA CYS A 301 0.56 -3.85 -1.34
C CYS A 301 1.73 -3.92 -0.35
N ALA A 302 1.49 -3.44 0.86
CA ALA A 302 2.38 -3.55 2.01
C ALA A 302 1.60 -3.99 3.25
N ILE A 303 2.32 -4.50 4.25
CA ILE A 303 1.76 -4.79 5.57
C ILE A 303 2.74 -4.36 6.66
N THR A 304 2.23 -3.70 7.67
CA THR A 304 3.03 -3.34 8.85
C THR A 304 3.37 -4.60 9.65
N GLN A 305 4.60 -4.68 10.17
CA GLN A 305 5.06 -5.81 10.98
C GLN A 305 4.30 -5.88 12.31
#